data_b96a07d944a77409c07ba954ff3c75c6
#
_entry.id   b96a07d944a77409c07ba954ff3c75c6
#
_cell.length_a   1.000
_cell.length_b   1.000
_cell.length_c   1.000
_cell.angle_alpha   90.00
_cell.angle_beta   90.00
_cell.angle_gamma   90.00
#
_symmetry.space_group_name_H-M   'P 1'
#
loop_
_entity.id
_entity.type
_entity.pdbx_description
1 polymer ?
#
loop_
_entity_poly.entity_id
_entity_poly.type
_entity_poly.pdbx_seq_one_letter_code
_entity_poly.pdbx_strand_id
1 'polypeptide(L)'
;MLQRNYFFCCQQRMKYSFLIICACLALSVSCKKKTENRFDCGEPVVCPAVVCVAFWSNFNFTIVDGQTGADLIYGNNPTLTAADIKLYIKSNSPYTQVQLINDVDKKQLRTMSAADTMAIQIKDEPLQYILVKNFCANECCSRTAVEIVHEGNLMIADKQKLFRFKRS
;
A
#
# COMPACT_ATOMS: atom_id res chain seq x y z
N MET A 1 -13.31 -72.34 -14.16
CA MET A 1 -12.07 -71.56 -13.94
C MET A 1 -12.22 -70.11 -14.37
N LEU A 2 -13.35 -69.43 -14.08
CA LEU A 2 -13.64 -68.08 -14.60
C LEU A 2 -14.03 -67.04 -13.51
N GLN A 3 -14.01 -67.41 -12.23
CA GLN A 3 -14.46 -66.47 -11.15
C GLN A 3 -13.31 -65.78 -10.37
N ARG A 4 -12.07 -66.12 -10.62
CA ARG A 4 -10.93 -65.52 -9.87
C ARG A 4 -10.40 -64.20 -10.41
N ASN A 5 -10.70 -63.83 -11.64
CA ASN A 5 -10.16 -62.63 -12.29
C ASN A 5 -10.97 -61.35 -12.04
N TYR A 6 -12.24 -61.44 -11.67
CA TYR A 6 -13.09 -60.27 -11.42
C TYR A 6 -12.83 -59.58 -10.05
N PHE A 7 -12.36 -60.36 -9.08
CA PHE A 7 -12.10 -59.80 -7.75
C PHE A 7 -10.83 -58.94 -7.72
N PHE A 8 -9.83 -59.26 -8.51
CA PHE A 8 -8.58 -58.49 -8.57
C PHE A 8 -8.73 -57.15 -9.27
N CYS A 9 -9.57 -57.05 -10.28
CA CYS A 9 -9.77 -55.82 -11.05
C CYS A 9 -10.56 -54.78 -10.26
N CYS A 10 -11.49 -55.20 -9.41
CA CYS A 10 -12.30 -54.30 -8.57
C CYS A 10 -11.48 -53.68 -7.41
N GLN A 11 -10.56 -54.47 -6.86
CA GLN A 11 -9.71 -54.01 -5.75
C GLN A 11 -8.63 -53.03 -6.20
N GLN A 12 -8.18 -53.14 -7.45
CA GLN A 12 -7.20 -52.22 -8.04
C GLN A 12 -7.84 -50.90 -8.42
N ARG A 13 -9.07 -50.87 -8.92
CA ARG A 13 -9.80 -49.63 -9.21
C ARG A 13 -10.14 -48.82 -7.95
N MET A 14 -10.44 -49.47 -6.84
CA MET A 14 -10.72 -48.78 -5.57
C MET A 14 -9.49 -48.07 -4.99
N LYS A 15 -8.29 -48.63 -5.17
CA LYS A 15 -7.03 -48.00 -4.72
C LYS A 15 -6.70 -46.72 -5.49
N TYR A 16 -6.95 -46.70 -6.80
CA TYR A 16 -6.72 -45.50 -7.62
C TYR A 16 -7.76 -44.40 -7.36
N SER A 17 -9.03 -44.77 -7.12
CA SER A 17 -10.06 -43.80 -6.72
C SER A 17 -9.74 -43.09 -5.41
N PHE A 18 -9.23 -43.83 -4.42
CA PHE A 18 -8.84 -43.25 -3.14
C PHE A 18 -7.63 -42.30 -3.25
N LEU A 19 -6.64 -42.66 -4.09
CA LEU A 19 -5.48 -41.82 -4.37
C LEU A 19 -5.87 -40.53 -5.10
N ILE A 20 -6.80 -40.58 -6.04
CA ILE A 20 -7.29 -39.38 -6.76
C ILE A 20 -8.07 -38.46 -5.82
N ILE A 21 -8.92 -38.99 -4.92
CA ILE A 21 -9.66 -38.21 -3.94
C ILE A 21 -8.71 -37.55 -2.93
N CYS A 22 -7.69 -38.26 -2.44
CA CYS A 22 -6.67 -37.67 -1.56
C CYS A 22 -5.84 -36.60 -2.26
N ALA A 23 -5.50 -36.77 -3.54
CA ALA A 23 -4.80 -35.75 -4.32
C ALA A 23 -5.65 -34.48 -4.55
N CYS A 24 -6.94 -34.63 -4.82
CA CYS A 24 -7.87 -33.50 -4.96
C CYS A 24 -8.08 -32.75 -3.62
N LEU A 25 -8.14 -33.47 -2.51
CA LEU A 25 -8.24 -32.86 -1.18
C LEU A 25 -6.95 -32.12 -0.77
N ALA A 26 -5.78 -32.64 -1.15
CA ALA A 26 -4.49 -31.96 -0.91
C ALA A 26 -4.33 -30.68 -1.74
N LEU A 27 -4.89 -30.63 -2.95
CA LEU A 27 -4.85 -29.44 -3.80
C LEU A 27 -5.84 -28.35 -3.34
N SER A 28 -6.93 -28.69 -2.69
CA SER A 28 -7.91 -27.73 -2.18
C SER A 28 -7.44 -27.00 -0.90
N VAL A 29 -6.47 -27.52 -0.17
CA VAL A 29 -5.92 -26.88 1.04
C VAL A 29 -4.82 -25.86 0.70
N SER A 30 -4.30 -25.86 -0.53
CA SER A 30 -3.17 -24.98 -0.93
C SER A 30 -3.56 -23.59 -1.39
N CYS A 31 -4.85 -23.26 -1.51
CA CYS A 31 -5.29 -21.87 -1.73
C CYS A 31 -5.42 -21.10 -0.40
N LYS A 32 -4.35 -21.01 0.39
CA LYS A 32 -4.21 -19.86 1.29
C LYS A 32 -4.07 -18.65 0.38
N LYS A 33 -5.17 -17.90 0.18
CA LYS A 33 -5.09 -16.52 -0.28
C LYS A 33 -4.05 -15.87 0.61
N LYS A 34 -2.89 -15.49 0.02
CA LYS A 34 -1.96 -14.58 0.64
C LYS A 34 -2.81 -13.36 1.00
N THR A 35 -3.14 -13.21 2.27
CA THR A 35 -3.78 -11.99 2.75
C THR A 35 -2.74 -10.93 2.46
N GLU A 36 -2.91 -10.22 1.34
CA GLU A 36 -2.13 -9.02 1.09
C GLU A 36 -2.28 -8.19 2.35
N ASN A 37 -1.16 -7.83 2.97
CA ASN A 37 -1.15 -6.90 4.08
C ASN A 37 -1.69 -5.57 3.54
N ARG A 38 -3.00 -5.38 3.62
CA ARG A 38 -3.67 -4.13 3.27
C ARG A 38 -3.75 -3.29 4.53
N PHE A 39 -3.73 -1.98 4.33
CA PHE A 39 -3.96 -1.06 5.42
C PHE A 39 -5.41 -1.23 5.91
N ASP A 40 -5.57 -1.41 7.22
CA ASP A 40 -6.89 -1.46 7.84
C ASP A 40 -7.37 -0.01 8.08
N CYS A 41 -8.35 0.42 7.30
CA CYS A 41 -8.97 1.74 7.43
C CYS A 41 -9.87 1.87 8.67
N GLY A 42 -10.13 0.78 9.40
CA GLY A 42 -11.12 0.74 10.47
C GLY A 42 -12.56 0.78 9.95
N GLU A 43 -13.49 1.20 10.79
CA GLU A 43 -14.89 1.29 10.43
C GLU A 43 -15.14 2.37 9.36
N PRO A 44 -16.07 2.11 8.41
CA PRO A 44 -16.44 3.10 7.40
C PRO A 44 -17.00 4.38 8.05
N VAL A 45 -16.55 5.53 7.55
CA VAL A 45 -17.11 6.82 8.00
C VAL A 45 -18.53 6.94 7.50
N VAL A 46 -19.49 6.99 8.41
CA VAL A 46 -20.90 7.23 8.09
C VAL A 46 -21.12 8.74 7.95
N CYS A 47 -21.40 9.17 6.72
CA CYS A 47 -21.62 10.58 6.44
C CYS A 47 -23.11 10.89 6.41
N PRO A 48 -23.60 11.87 7.17
CA PRO A 48 -24.90 12.45 6.92
C PRO A 48 -24.94 13.07 5.52
N ALA A 49 -26.12 13.38 4.97
CA ALA A 49 -26.27 14.01 3.67
C ALA A 49 -25.66 15.42 3.69
N VAL A 50 -24.34 15.51 3.61
CA VAL A 50 -23.57 16.78 3.56
C VAL A 50 -23.05 17.01 2.15
N VAL A 51 -23.11 18.23 1.70
CA VAL A 51 -22.43 18.65 0.47
C VAL A 51 -21.03 19.07 0.83
N CYS A 52 -20.01 18.34 0.35
CA CYS A 52 -18.63 18.76 0.51
C CYS A 52 -18.33 19.96 -0.39
N VAL A 53 -18.11 21.11 0.18
CA VAL A 53 -17.68 22.32 -0.53
C VAL A 53 -16.29 22.13 -1.13
N ALA A 54 -15.42 21.39 -0.42
CA ALA A 54 -14.11 20.94 -0.91
C ALA A 54 -13.85 19.51 -0.44
N PHE A 55 -13.23 18.71 -1.30
CA PHE A 55 -12.80 17.36 -0.95
C PHE A 55 -11.28 17.33 -0.85
N TRP A 56 -10.78 16.94 0.32
CA TRP A 56 -9.35 16.93 0.60
C TRP A 56 -8.79 15.51 0.47
N SER A 57 -7.69 15.39 -0.27
CA SER A 57 -6.93 14.14 -0.36
C SER A 57 -5.57 14.35 0.27
N ASN A 58 -5.35 13.76 1.45
CA ASN A 58 -4.13 13.93 2.21
C ASN A 58 -3.08 12.89 1.81
N PHE A 59 -1.82 13.31 1.86
CA PHE A 59 -0.67 12.43 1.76
C PHE A 59 0.37 12.88 2.78
N ASN A 60 0.70 12.00 3.74
CA ASN A 60 1.59 12.28 4.84
C ASN A 60 2.86 11.44 4.71
N PHE A 61 4.02 12.05 4.88
CA PHE A 61 5.28 11.34 4.73
C PHE A 61 6.43 12.01 5.49
N THR A 62 7.51 11.25 5.68
CA THR A 62 8.82 11.75 6.08
C THR A 62 9.90 11.05 5.28
N ILE A 63 11.13 11.57 5.34
CA ILE A 63 12.30 10.97 4.70
C ILE A 63 13.21 10.39 5.78
N VAL A 64 13.59 9.14 5.63
CA VAL A 64 14.46 8.45 6.57
C VAL A 64 15.72 7.94 5.88
N ASP A 65 16.79 7.87 6.62
CA ASP A 65 18.02 7.22 6.18
C ASP A 65 17.78 5.72 5.92
N GLY A 66 18.19 5.23 4.76
CA GLY A 66 17.92 3.86 4.33
C GLY A 66 18.65 2.79 5.14
N GLN A 67 19.78 3.14 5.77
CA GLN A 67 20.60 2.21 6.56
C GLN A 67 20.21 2.23 8.03
N THR A 68 20.08 3.41 8.62
CA THR A 68 19.84 3.58 10.06
C THR A 68 18.37 3.73 10.41
N GLY A 69 17.52 4.11 9.45
CA GLY A 69 16.12 4.45 9.68
C GLY A 69 15.92 5.79 10.39
N ALA A 70 16.99 6.57 10.63
CA ALA A 70 16.90 7.87 11.27
C ALA A 70 16.12 8.85 10.40
N ASP A 71 15.25 9.67 11.01
CA ASP A 71 14.52 10.71 10.30
C ASP A 71 15.48 11.83 9.89
N LEU A 72 15.52 12.12 8.59
CA LEU A 72 16.45 13.09 8.01
C LEU A 72 15.93 14.53 8.09
N ILE A 73 14.65 14.73 8.41
CA ILE A 73 14.02 16.06 8.52
C ILE A 73 13.80 16.44 10.01
N TYR A 74 13.27 15.51 10.80
CA TYR A 74 12.85 15.76 12.20
C TYR A 74 13.69 15.01 13.24
N GLY A 75 14.74 14.32 12.79
CA GLY A 75 15.65 13.57 13.67
C GLY A 75 16.57 14.49 14.50
N ASN A 76 17.38 13.89 15.36
CA ASN A 76 18.34 14.62 16.18
C ASN A 76 19.44 15.33 15.37
N ASN A 77 19.79 14.78 14.21
CA ASN A 77 20.78 15.34 13.28
C ASN A 77 20.17 15.45 11.87
N PRO A 78 19.28 16.42 11.62
CA PRO A 78 18.60 16.53 10.34
C PRO A 78 19.60 16.94 9.25
N THR A 79 19.55 16.27 8.09
CA THR A 79 20.36 16.59 6.91
C THR A 79 19.53 17.18 5.78
N LEU A 80 18.20 17.18 5.97
CA LEU A 80 17.21 17.76 5.08
C LEU A 80 16.31 18.73 5.84
N THR A 81 15.75 19.66 5.08
CA THR A 81 14.69 20.57 5.53
C THR A 81 13.43 20.34 4.69
N ALA A 82 12.30 20.86 5.13
CA ALA A 82 11.06 20.80 4.34
C ALA A 82 11.21 21.51 2.98
N ALA A 83 12.08 22.52 2.87
CA ALA A 83 12.35 23.25 1.63
C ALA A 83 13.14 22.42 0.60
N ASP A 84 13.87 21.39 1.04
CA ASP A 84 14.59 20.48 0.17
C ASP A 84 13.67 19.49 -0.56
N ILE A 85 12.39 19.45 -0.19
CA ILE A 85 11.43 18.47 -0.70
C ILE A 85 10.38 19.20 -1.56
N LYS A 86 10.18 18.71 -2.77
CA LYS A 86 9.12 19.17 -3.67
C LYS A 86 8.21 18.00 -4.00
N LEU A 87 6.92 18.22 -3.96
CA LEU A 87 5.92 17.24 -4.36
C LEU A 87 5.14 17.76 -5.57
N TYR A 88 4.90 16.88 -6.51
CA TYR A 88 4.18 17.19 -7.74
C TYR A 88 3.01 16.23 -7.91
N ILE A 89 1.92 16.71 -8.47
CA ILE A 89 0.79 15.88 -8.91
C ILE A 89 0.71 15.87 -10.42
N LYS A 90 0.28 14.76 -10.99
CA LYS A 90 -0.02 14.67 -12.42
C LYS A 90 -1.47 15.06 -12.61
N SER A 91 -1.69 16.29 -13.09
CA SER A 91 -2.98 16.79 -13.53
C SER A 91 -2.86 17.12 -15.03
N ASN A 92 -3.29 16.21 -15.89
CA ASN A 92 -3.37 16.37 -17.36
C ASN A 92 -2.07 16.76 -18.11
N SER A 93 -0.88 16.62 -17.51
CA SER A 93 0.43 17.07 -18.09
C SER A 93 0.54 18.61 -18.31
N PRO A 94 1.54 19.30 -17.77
CA PRO A 94 2.71 18.77 -17.05
C PRO A 94 2.43 18.51 -15.56
N TYR A 95 3.42 17.95 -14.85
CA TYR A 95 3.39 17.85 -13.39
C TYR A 95 3.30 19.23 -12.74
N THR A 96 2.36 19.40 -11.81
CA THR A 96 2.17 20.64 -11.07
C THR A 96 2.68 20.48 -9.65
N GLN A 97 3.58 21.36 -9.22
CA GLN A 97 4.05 21.39 -7.83
C GLN A 97 2.88 21.75 -6.90
N VAL A 98 2.74 20.99 -5.82
CA VAL A 98 1.75 21.24 -4.78
C VAL A 98 2.42 21.75 -3.51
N GLN A 99 1.64 22.48 -2.74
CA GLN A 99 2.10 22.99 -1.44
C GLN A 99 2.30 21.83 -0.47
N LEU A 100 3.46 21.81 0.18
CA LEU A 100 3.75 21.00 1.35
C LEU A 100 3.54 21.79 2.62
N ILE A 101 2.89 21.18 3.57
CA ILE A 101 2.70 21.69 4.93
C ILE A 101 3.72 20.97 5.81
N ASN A 102 4.58 21.74 6.46
CA ASN A 102 5.53 21.23 7.44
C ASN A 102 4.86 21.16 8.82
N ASP A 103 4.41 19.96 9.19
CA ASP A 103 3.76 19.69 10.48
C ASP A 103 4.82 19.21 11.48
N VAL A 104 5.46 20.16 12.13
CA VAL A 104 6.58 19.91 13.05
C VAL A 104 6.15 19.12 14.28
N ASP A 105 4.95 19.37 14.79
CA ASP A 105 4.42 18.70 15.99
C ASP A 105 4.21 17.19 15.72
N LYS A 106 3.77 16.84 14.53
CA LYS A 106 3.59 15.45 14.10
C LYS A 106 4.83 14.85 13.41
N LYS A 107 5.89 15.64 13.25
CA LYS A 107 7.13 15.24 12.56
C LYS A 107 6.85 14.65 11.18
N GLN A 108 6.08 15.37 10.36
CA GLN A 108 5.68 14.92 9.03
C GLN A 108 5.55 16.08 8.05
N LEU A 109 5.80 15.78 6.78
CA LEU A 109 5.38 16.61 5.66
C LEU A 109 4.01 16.10 5.18
N ARG A 110 3.13 17.01 4.84
CA ARG A 110 1.82 16.65 4.28
C ARG A 110 1.40 17.56 3.14
N THR A 111 0.59 17.02 2.25
CA THR A 111 -0.22 17.80 1.31
C THR A 111 -1.69 17.46 1.48
N MET A 112 -2.57 18.40 1.13
CA MET A 112 -4.02 18.20 1.10
C MET A 112 -4.54 17.99 -0.34
N SER A 113 -3.63 17.87 -1.30
CA SER A 113 -3.91 17.76 -2.73
C SER A 113 -3.34 16.47 -3.33
N ALA A 114 -3.37 15.34 -2.58
CA ALA A 114 -2.88 14.08 -3.11
C ALA A 114 -3.73 13.61 -4.32
N ALA A 115 -3.04 13.12 -5.33
CA ALA A 115 -3.62 12.55 -6.55
C ALA A 115 -3.21 11.08 -6.70
N ASP A 116 -3.86 10.36 -7.60
CA ASP A 116 -3.53 8.96 -7.89
C ASP A 116 -2.11 8.78 -8.41
N THR A 117 -1.56 9.80 -9.09
CA THR A 117 -0.18 9.82 -9.56
C THR A 117 0.50 11.09 -9.07
N MET A 118 1.61 10.90 -8.38
CA MET A 118 2.43 11.96 -7.83
C MET A 118 3.91 11.72 -8.16
N ALA A 119 4.75 12.72 -7.92
CA ALA A 119 6.19 12.56 -7.94
C ALA A 119 6.81 13.39 -6.81
N ILE A 120 7.83 12.86 -6.17
CA ILE A 120 8.64 13.55 -5.16
C ILE A 120 10.02 13.85 -5.72
N GLN A 121 10.55 15.00 -5.36
CA GLN A 121 11.92 15.41 -5.64
C GLN A 121 12.59 15.82 -4.34
N ILE A 122 13.76 15.28 -4.06
CA ILE A 122 14.56 15.57 -2.87
C ILE A 122 15.79 16.33 -3.35
N LYS A 123 15.92 17.61 -2.99
CA LYS A 123 16.97 18.51 -3.52
C LYS A 123 16.97 18.48 -5.06
N ASP A 124 18.13 18.22 -5.64
CA ASP A 124 18.36 18.16 -7.08
C ASP A 124 18.33 16.71 -7.64
N GLU A 125 17.82 15.75 -6.85
CA GLU A 125 17.68 14.36 -7.28
C GLU A 125 16.61 14.22 -8.38
N PRO A 126 16.67 13.16 -9.19
CA PRO A 126 15.63 12.88 -10.17
C PRO A 126 14.26 12.72 -9.52
N LEU A 127 13.21 13.00 -10.28
CA LEU A 127 11.83 12.77 -9.86
C LEU A 127 11.60 11.28 -9.58
N GLN A 128 11.09 10.98 -8.39
CA GLN A 128 10.69 9.64 -7.98
C GLN A 128 9.17 9.54 -8.03
N TYR A 129 8.65 8.60 -8.82
CA TYR A 129 7.22 8.50 -9.07
C TYR A 129 6.50 7.70 -8.00
N ILE A 130 5.30 8.18 -7.64
CA ILE A 130 4.42 7.59 -6.63
C ILE A 130 3.06 7.34 -7.28
N LEU A 131 2.60 6.09 -7.22
CA LEU A 131 1.25 5.70 -7.62
C LEU A 131 0.45 5.34 -6.38
N VAL A 132 -0.59 6.11 -6.06
CA VAL A 132 -1.47 5.82 -4.94
C VAL A 132 -2.41 4.68 -5.32
N LYS A 133 -2.46 3.65 -4.48
CA LYS A 133 -3.27 2.45 -4.69
C LYS A 133 -4.53 2.46 -3.86
N ASN A 134 -4.47 3.03 -2.66
CA ASN A 134 -5.61 3.06 -1.76
C ASN A 134 -5.63 4.31 -0.89
N PHE A 135 -6.84 4.76 -0.58
CA PHE A 135 -7.12 5.85 0.36
C PHE A 135 -8.08 5.36 1.44
N CYS A 136 -7.86 5.79 2.68
CA CYS A 136 -8.85 5.66 3.74
C CYS A 136 -9.61 6.97 3.93
N ALA A 137 -10.93 6.90 4.04
CA ALA A 137 -11.73 8.03 4.48
C ALA A 137 -11.36 8.39 5.92
N ASN A 138 -11.19 9.70 6.20
CA ASN A 138 -10.96 10.18 7.56
C ASN A 138 -12.23 10.85 8.12
N GLU A 139 -12.89 11.61 7.27
CA GLU A 139 -14.10 12.39 7.52
C GLU A 139 -14.93 12.41 6.24
N CYS A 140 -16.15 12.94 6.31
CA CYS A 140 -17.05 12.95 5.16
C CYS A 140 -16.49 13.64 3.90
N CYS A 141 -15.59 14.60 4.06
CA CYS A 141 -15.02 15.36 2.95
C CYS A 141 -13.49 15.21 2.85
N SER A 142 -12.90 14.20 3.48
CA SER A 142 -11.45 13.98 3.42
C SER A 142 -11.06 12.51 3.38
N ARG A 143 -9.94 12.24 2.73
CA ARG A 143 -9.32 10.91 2.69
C ARG A 143 -7.81 11.04 2.80
N THR A 144 -7.14 9.97 3.24
CA THR A 144 -5.67 9.92 3.31
C THR A 144 -5.16 8.72 2.55
N ALA A 145 -4.12 8.91 1.73
CA ALA A 145 -3.42 7.82 1.08
C ALA A 145 -2.79 6.89 2.13
N VAL A 146 -2.97 5.58 1.95
CA VAL A 146 -2.48 4.55 2.89
C VAL A 146 -1.71 3.43 2.22
N GLU A 147 -1.84 3.28 0.91
CA GLU A 147 -1.07 2.34 0.11
C GLU A 147 -0.58 3.02 -1.16
N ILE A 148 0.71 2.89 -1.44
CA ILE A 148 1.34 3.47 -2.64
C ILE A 148 2.28 2.45 -3.29
N VAL A 149 2.58 2.65 -4.56
CA VAL A 149 3.73 2.04 -5.23
C VAL A 149 4.76 3.14 -5.48
N HIS A 150 5.95 2.97 -4.96
CA HIS A 150 7.10 3.86 -5.13
C HIS A 150 8.27 3.03 -5.65
N GLU A 151 8.83 3.43 -6.80
CA GLU A 151 9.93 2.69 -7.46
C GLU A 151 9.66 1.19 -7.63
N GLY A 152 8.42 0.84 -7.99
CA GLY A 152 7.99 -0.55 -8.18
C GLY A 152 7.68 -1.34 -6.90
N ASN A 153 7.93 -0.76 -5.72
CA ASN A 153 7.68 -1.40 -4.43
C ASN A 153 6.37 -0.92 -3.81
N LEU A 154 5.56 -1.87 -3.34
CA LEU A 154 4.37 -1.55 -2.55
C LEU A 154 4.79 -1.07 -1.17
N MET A 155 4.35 0.11 -0.79
CA MET A 155 4.52 0.68 0.54
C MET A 155 3.16 0.86 1.19
N ILE A 156 3.07 0.48 2.45
CA ILE A 156 1.87 0.63 3.29
C ILE A 156 2.23 1.64 4.38
N ALA A 157 1.37 2.62 4.58
CA ALA A 157 1.53 3.61 5.64
C ALA A 157 1.51 2.95 7.02
N ASP A 158 2.13 3.56 8.01
CA ASP A 158 2.04 3.12 9.40
C ASP A 158 0.65 3.44 10.02
N LYS A 159 0.44 3.06 11.27
CA LYS A 159 -0.83 3.31 12.00
C LYS A 159 -1.22 4.79 12.06
N GLN A 160 -0.27 5.70 11.90
CA GLN A 160 -0.47 7.14 11.87
C GLN A 160 -0.77 7.66 10.45
N LYS A 161 -0.92 6.75 9.48
CA LYS A 161 -1.09 7.04 8.06
C LYS A 161 0.10 7.82 7.48
N LEU A 162 1.33 7.48 7.92
CA LEU A 162 2.58 8.11 7.54
C LEU A 162 3.42 7.16 6.68
N PHE A 163 3.90 7.64 5.55
CA PHE A 163 4.89 6.94 4.73
C PHE A 163 6.32 7.36 5.13
N ARG A 164 7.25 6.41 5.10
CA ARG A 164 8.68 6.65 5.38
C ARG A 164 9.47 6.33 4.13
N PHE A 165 9.86 7.36 3.37
CA PHE A 165 10.69 7.20 2.19
C PHE A 165 12.13 7.02 2.60
N LYS A 166 12.73 5.91 2.17
CA LYS A 166 14.14 5.60 2.44
C LYS A 166 15.02 6.30 1.41
N ARG A 167 15.99 7.05 1.91
CA ARG A 167 17.05 7.66 1.11
C ARG A 167 18.36 6.88 1.34
N SER A 168 18.97 6.40 0.27
CA SER A 168 20.29 5.75 0.28
C SER A 168 21.43 6.76 0.32
#